data_65c325f51cb1f381280832ba3590bfc9
#
_entry.id   65c325f51cb1f381280832ba3590bfc9
#
_cell.length_a   1.000
_cell.length_b   1.000
_cell.length_c   1.000
_cell.angle_alpha   90.00
_cell.angle_beta   90.00
_cell.angle_gamma   90.00
#
_symmetry.space_group_name_H-M   'P 1'
#
loop_
_entity.id
_entity.type
_entity.pdbx_description
1 polymer ?
#
loop_
_entity_poly.entity_id
_entity_poly.type
_entity_poly.pdbx_seq_one_letter_code
_entity_poly.pdbx_strand_id
1 'polypeptide(L)'
;MSIQPLVSLHTVIARINELNAAFAPPVAAPAPPTPAAPASGTAAGGSNQFASMLQGAMAPGATGAAAGAAPIAGNGSVGSKMVAIAAREVGVKESPPGSNNSPRIAQYRSATAGAPGPGPWCAYFTSWVAKEAGAPVGPNGSGFGSVDALYSWAQQAGKALPKGATPQPGDLIVWDEHIGLVESVGPGGVVNTIEGNSSDQVIRRKHAAGSALGYVRVG
;
A
#
# COMPACT_ATOMS: atom_id res chain seq x y z
N MET A 1 -14.97 -47.75 -25.35
CA MET A 1 -14.68 -46.35 -25.05
C MET A 1 -14.69 -46.17 -23.52
N SER A 2 -13.53 -46.08 -22.90
CA SER A 2 -13.43 -45.88 -21.44
C SER A 2 -13.51 -44.41 -21.12
N ILE A 3 -14.55 -44.06 -20.34
CA ILE A 3 -14.73 -42.68 -19.86
C ILE A 3 -13.82 -42.52 -18.65
N GLN A 4 -12.84 -41.60 -18.71
CA GLN A 4 -12.01 -41.22 -17.58
C GLN A 4 -12.87 -40.47 -16.55
N PRO A 5 -12.73 -40.76 -15.23
CA PRO A 5 -13.48 -40.03 -14.21
C PRO A 5 -13.00 -38.59 -14.13
N LEU A 6 -13.91 -37.63 -14.13
CA LEU A 6 -13.66 -36.21 -13.88
C LEU A 6 -13.02 -36.06 -12.49
N VAL A 7 -11.82 -35.50 -12.44
CA VAL A 7 -11.15 -35.18 -11.18
C VAL A 7 -12.01 -34.17 -10.42
N SER A 8 -12.47 -34.53 -9.24
CA SER A 8 -13.32 -33.66 -8.41
C SER A 8 -12.53 -32.40 -8.00
N LEU A 9 -13.22 -31.26 -7.99
CA LEU A 9 -12.67 -29.99 -7.53
C LEU A 9 -12.03 -30.12 -6.11
N HIS A 10 -12.61 -30.94 -5.25
CA HIS A 10 -12.06 -31.27 -3.94
C HIS A 10 -10.67 -31.94 -4.01
N THR A 11 -10.45 -32.80 -4.99
CA THR A 11 -9.14 -33.46 -5.17
C THR A 11 -8.07 -32.47 -5.64
N VAL A 12 -8.44 -31.50 -6.46
CA VAL A 12 -7.52 -30.45 -6.93
C VAL A 12 -7.15 -29.52 -5.78
N ILE A 13 -8.13 -29.08 -4.97
CA ILE A 13 -7.90 -28.23 -3.81
C ILE A 13 -7.00 -28.93 -2.77
N ALA A 14 -7.25 -30.22 -2.50
CA ALA A 14 -6.42 -30.99 -1.58
C ALA A 14 -4.96 -31.07 -2.04
N ARG A 15 -4.74 -31.24 -3.34
CA ARG A 15 -3.40 -31.31 -3.92
C ARG A 15 -2.65 -29.96 -3.85
N ILE A 16 -3.37 -28.86 -4.06
CA ILE A 16 -2.82 -27.50 -3.93
C ILE A 16 -2.40 -27.22 -2.48
N ASN A 17 -3.21 -27.64 -1.50
CA ASN A 17 -2.88 -27.45 -0.08
C ASN A 17 -1.68 -28.31 0.34
N GLU A 18 -1.54 -29.52 -0.18
CA GLU A 18 -0.38 -30.40 0.05
C GLU A 18 0.93 -29.79 -0.51
N LEU A 19 0.86 -29.23 -1.71
CA LEU A 19 2.00 -28.54 -2.32
C LEU A 19 2.39 -27.28 -1.55
N ASN A 20 1.42 -26.49 -1.11
CA ASN A 20 1.69 -25.30 -0.31
C ASN A 20 2.30 -25.62 1.05
N ALA A 21 1.90 -26.73 1.67
CA ALA A 21 2.49 -27.21 2.94
C ALA A 21 3.93 -27.69 2.77
N ALA A 22 4.27 -28.29 1.62
CA ALA A 22 5.61 -28.78 1.32
C ALA A 22 6.64 -27.67 1.08
N PHE A 23 6.20 -26.46 0.74
CA PHE A 23 7.04 -25.29 0.52
C PHE A 23 6.97 -24.24 1.64
N ALA A 24 6.28 -24.53 2.76
CA ALA A 24 6.27 -23.65 3.91
C ALA A 24 7.67 -23.59 4.56
N PRO A 25 8.23 -22.40 4.81
CA PRO A 25 9.49 -22.28 5.51
C PRO A 25 9.36 -22.82 6.96
N PRO A 26 10.41 -23.43 7.54
CA PRO A 26 10.35 -23.95 8.89
C PRO A 26 10.00 -22.82 9.87
N VAL A 27 8.99 -23.08 10.71
CA VAL A 27 8.60 -22.17 11.79
C VAL A 27 9.79 -22.10 12.77
N ALA A 28 10.38 -20.92 12.92
CA ALA A 28 11.45 -20.70 13.87
C ALA A 28 10.92 -20.92 15.30
N ALA A 29 11.62 -21.78 16.06
CA ALA A 29 11.32 -22.00 17.46
C ALA A 29 11.46 -20.68 18.27
N PRO A 30 10.62 -20.46 19.31
CA PRO A 30 10.72 -19.27 20.14
C PRO A 30 12.08 -19.25 20.86
N ALA A 31 12.77 -18.10 20.78
CA ALA A 31 14.02 -17.87 21.48
C ALA A 31 13.82 -17.91 23.01
N PRO A 32 14.78 -18.45 23.79
CA PRO A 32 14.68 -18.44 25.24
C PRO A 32 14.77 -17.01 25.80
N PRO A 33 14.13 -16.74 26.95
CA PRO A 33 14.14 -15.41 27.55
C PRO A 33 15.54 -15.00 28.00
N THR A 34 15.97 -13.82 27.58
CA THR A 34 17.20 -13.18 28.03
C THR A 34 17.04 -12.70 29.48
N PRO A 35 18.01 -12.95 30.38
CA PRO A 35 17.92 -12.47 31.76
C PRO A 35 18.06 -10.93 31.82
N ALA A 36 17.20 -10.34 32.66
CA ALA A 36 17.17 -8.91 32.93
C ALA A 36 18.45 -8.45 33.61
N ALA A 37 19.10 -7.41 33.07
CA ALA A 37 20.15 -6.67 33.75
C ALA A 37 19.55 -5.60 34.67
N PRO A 38 20.22 -5.26 35.81
CA PRO A 38 19.64 -4.42 36.86
C PRO A 38 19.57 -2.94 36.45
N ALA A 39 18.50 -2.31 36.91
CA ALA A 39 18.30 -0.88 36.82
C ALA A 39 19.31 -0.12 37.69
N SER A 40 20.00 0.84 37.08
CA SER A 40 20.67 1.90 37.81
C SER A 40 20.32 3.25 37.18
N GLY A 41 19.76 4.03 37.95
CA GLY A 41 19.20 5.26 38.01
C GLY A 41 19.77 6.50 37.31
N THR A 42 18.94 7.56 37.41
CA THR A 42 19.16 8.99 37.22
C THR A 42 19.37 9.46 35.79
N ALA A 43 18.59 10.34 35.32
CA ALA A 43 18.04 11.58 35.64
C ALA A 43 17.67 12.36 34.36
N ALA A 44 16.56 13.03 34.38
CA ALA A 44 16.27 14.34 33.79
C ALA A 44 17.21 14.87 32.67
N GLY A 45 16.71 14.90 31.43
CA GLY A 45 17.40 15.59 30.34
C GLY A 45 16.62 15.74 29.04
N GLY A 46 15.38 15.20 28.94
CA GLY A 46 14.61 15.16 27.68
C GLY A 46 13.80 16.40 27.32
N SER A 47 13.53 17.31 28.27
CA SER A 47 12.63 18.46 28.06
C SER A 47 13.32 19.71 27.51
N ASN A 48 14.62 19.82 27.57
CA ASN A 48 15.33 21.03 27.14
C ASN A 48 15.76 21.03 25.66
N GLN A 49 15.86 19.86 25.02
CA GLN A 49 16.20 19.80 23.58
C GLN A 49 15.05 20.25 22.70
N PHE A 50 13.82 19.93 23.04
CA PHE A 50 12.65 20.35 22.26
C PHE A 50 12.41 21.86 22.37
N ALA A 51 12.60 22.45 23.57
CA ALA A 51 12.50 23.89 23.80
C ALA A 51 13.60 24.66 23.06
N SER A 52 14.82 24.12 23.00
CA SER A 52 15.95 24.75 22.29
C SER A 52 15.76 24.72 20.76
N MET A 53 15.13 23.66 20.21
CA MET A 53 14.78 23.61 18.81
C MET A 53 13.70 24.63 18.42
N LEU A 54 12.72 24.88 19.29
CA LEU A 54 11.68 25.88 19.04
C LEU A 54 12.18 27.30 19.09
N GLN A 55 13.16 27.62 19.98
CA GLN A 55 13.76 28.93 20.10
C GLN A 55 14.71 29.26 18.95
N GLY A 56 15.37 28.25 18.35
CA GLY A 56 16.24 28.44 17.18
C GLY A 56 15.49 28.78 15.90
N ALA A 57 14.20 28.48 15.82
CA ALA A 57 13.35 28.74 14.66
C ALA A 57 12.80 30.17 14.59
N MET A 58 12.96 30.99 15.65
CA MET A 58 12.38 32.33 15.73
C MET A 58 13.45 33.48 15.69
N ALA A 59 14.71 33.19 15.38
CA ALA A 59 15.72 34.22 15.25
C ALA A 59 15.83 34.72 13.80
N PRO A 60 15.69 36.04 13.52
CA PRO A 60 15.89 36.58 12.19
C PRO A 60 17.39 36.73 11.90
N GLY A 61 17.88 35.95 10.92
CA GLY A 61 19.18 36.13 10.32
C GLY A 61 20.22 35.04 10.59
N ALA A 62 20.12 33.93 9.85
CA ALA A 62 21.26 33.05 9.61
C ALA A 62 21.13 32.44 8.21
N THR A 63 21.86 33.04 7.27
CA THR A 63 22.18 32.41 5.97
C THR A 63 23.26 31.36 6.22
N GLY A 64 22.84 30.11 6.31
CA GLY A 64 23.70 28.94 6.40
C GLY A 64 23.11 27.81 5.61
N ALA A 65 23.75 27.41 4.51
CA ALA A 65 23.38 26.28 3.71
C ALA A 65 23.48 24.98 4.53
N ALA A 66 22.36 24.43 4.91
CA ALA A 66 22.27 23.07 5.47
C ALA A 66 21.60 22.16 4.45
N ALA A 67 22.34 21.11 4.10
CA ALA A 67 21.91 20.08 3.18
C ALA A 67 20.62 19.39 3.65
N GLY A 68 19.61 19.40 2.80
CA GLY A 68 18.65 18.32 2.57
C GLY A 68 17.79 17.81 3.71
N ALA A 69 17.03 18.66 4.41
CA ALA A 69 15.75 18.24 4.96
C ALA A 69 14.67 18.72 3.99
N ALA A 70 14.00 17.77 3.33
CA ALA A 70 12.89 18.12 2.46
C ALA A 70 11.82 18.89 3.25
N PRO A 71 11.29 20.01 2.73
CA PRO A 71 10.29 20.81 3.43
C PRO A 71 9.03 19.98 3.63
N ILE A 72 8.53 19.94 4.85
CA ILE A 72 7.15 19.54 5.14
C ILE A 72 6.30 20.70 4.63
N ALA A 73 6.00 20.68 3.34
CA ALA A 73 5.14 21.67 2.73
C ALA A 73 3.71 21.47 3.25
N GLY A 74 3.21 22.41 3.97
CA GLY A 74 1.78 22.60 4.17
C GLY A 74 1.06 22.66 2.81
N ASN A 75 -0.08 22.04 2.67
CA ASN A 75 -0.80 21.70 1.44
C ASN A 75 -0.07 20.65 0.60
N GLY A 76 0.04 19.42 1.16
CA GLY A 76 0.66 18.30 0.48
C GLY A 76 0.01 18.05 -0.90
N SER A 77 0.86 17.74 -1.89
CA SER A 77 0.40 17.29 -3.20
C SER A 77 -0.65 16.18 -3.05
N VAL A 78 -1.49 15.98 -4.07
CA VAL A 78 -2.47 14.87 -4.10
C VAL A 78 -1.78 13.56 -3.72
N GLY A 79 -0.60 13.27 -4.27
CA GLY A 79 0.17 12.08 -3.96
C GLY A 79 0.49 11.94 -2.46
N SER A 80 0.94 13.02 -1.81
CA SER A 80 1.22 13.01 -0.36
C SER A 80 -0.04 12.76 0.47
N LYS A 81 -1.19 13.30 0.06
CA LYS A 81 -2.49 13.03 0.70
C LYS A 81 -2.89 11.56 0.53
N MET A 82 -2.74 11.01 -0.67
CA MET A 82 -3.02 9.60 -0.94
C MET A 82 -2.18 8.68 -0.05
N VAL A 83 -0.88 8.94 0.06
CA VAL A 83 0.01 8.17 0.94
C VAL A 83 -0.44 8.26 2.40
N ALA A 84 -0.75 9.46 2.90
CA ALA A 84 -1.19 9.67 4.27
C ALA A 84 -2.53 8.95 4.57
N ILE A 85 -3.45 8.93 3.62
CA ILE A 85 -4.74 8.22 3.73
C ILE A 85 -4.50 6.71 3.75
N ALA A 86 -3.78 6.18 2.77
CA ALA A 86 -3.50 4.75 2.67
C ALA A 86 -2.73 4.21 3.89
N ALA A 87 -1.79 4.98 4.44
CA ALA A 87 -1.00 4.60 5.60
C ALA A 87 -1.84 4.36 6.87
N ARG A 88 -2.97 5.06 7.00
CA ARG A 88 -3.91 4.88 8.13
C ARG A 88 -4.72 3.59 8.03
N GLU A 89 -4.82 3.03 6.84
CA GLU A 89 -5.57 1.81 6.56
C GLU A 89 -4.73 0.54 6.74
N VAL A 90 -3.41 0.66 6.89
CA VAL A 90 -2.52 -0.50 7.08
C VAL A 90 -2.96 -1.32 8.29
N GLY A 91 -3.17 -2.61 8.06
CA GLY A 91 -3.69 -3.55 9.07
C GLY A 91 -5.20 -3.79 9.00
N VAL A 92 -5.96 -3.07 8.18
CA VAL A 92 -7.36 -3.42 7.88
C VAL A 92 -7.37 -4.79 7.20
N LYS A 93 -8.19 -5.70 7.73
CA LYS A 93 -8.26 -7.10 7.30
C LYS A 93 -9.65 -7.49 6.85
N GLU A 94 -9.70 -8.56 6.06
CA GLU A 94 -10.93 -9.27 5.77
C GLU A 94 -11.50 -9.94 7.02
N SER A 95 -12.80 -9.98 7.10
CA SER A 95 -13.51 -10.68 8.18
C SER A 95 -14.80 -11.29 7.64
N PRO A 96 -14.88 -12.62 7.62
CA PRO A 96 -13.83 -13.61 7.93
C PRO A 96 -12.68 -13.57 6.90
N PRO A 97 -11.49 -14.16 7.23
CA PRO A 97 -10.37 -14.26 6.26
C PRO A 97 -10.80 -14.91 4.94
N GLY A 98 -10.28 -14.44 3.81
CA GLY A 98 -10.61 -14.95 2.47
C GLY A 98 -12.00 -14.53 1.96
N SER A 99 -12.75 -13.72 2.71
CA SER A 99 -14.11 -13.29 2.33
C SER A 99 -14.14 -12.13 1.35
N ASN A 100 -13.03 -11.49 1.07
CA ASN A 100 -12.94 -10.23 0.34
C ASN A 100 -13.82 -9.13 0.95
N ASN A 101 -14.11 -9.20 2.24
CA ASN A 101 -15.07 -8.32 2.90
C ASN A 101 -14.73 -8.01 4.35
N SER A 102 -15.15 -6.84 4.79
CA SER A 102 -15.33 -6.38 6.16
C SER A 102 -16.11 -5.07 6.11
N PRO A 103 -16.60 -4.53 7.23
CA PRO A 103 -17.26 -3.21 7.22
C PRO A 103 -16.38 -2.10 6.62
N ARG A 104 -15.06 -2.15 6.85
CA ARG A 104 -14.14 -1.16 6.27
C ARG A 104 -13.91 -1.39 4.78
N ILE A 105 -13.73 -2.63 4.34
CA ILE A 105 -13.57 -2.97 2.92
C ILE A 105 -14.84 -2.61 2.11
N ALA A 106 -16.02 -2.77 2.70
CA ALA A 106 -17.26 -2.32 2.08
C ALA A 106 -17.27 -0.79 1.80
N GLN A 107 -16.62 0.00 2.66
CA GLN A 107 -16.45 1.44 2.43
C GLN A 107 -15.51 1.73 1.24
N TYR A 108 -14.45 0.95 1.05
CA TYR A 108 -13.61 1.10 -0.16
C TYR A 108 -14.43 0.86 -1.43
N ARG A 109 -15.27 -0.20 -1.44
CA ARG A 109 -16.16 -0.48 -2.58
C ARG A 109 -17.17 0.63 -2.85
N SER A 110 -17.68 1.28 -1.81
CA SER A 110 -18.69 2.34 -1.96
C SER A 110 -18.18 3.58 -2.72
N ALA A 111 -16.86 3.72 -2.87
CA ALA A 111 -16.27 4.77 -3.70
C ALA A 111 -16.42 4.52 -5.20
N THR A 112 -16.85 3.32 -5.61
CA THR A 112 -17.04 2.93 -7.00
C THR A 112 -18.53 2.76 -7.29
N ALA A 113 -19.01 3.51 -8.26
CA ALA A 113 -20.41 3.44 -8.67
C ALA A 113 -20.77 2.06 -9.23
N GLY A 114 -21.89 1.49 -8.77
CA GLY A 114 -22.38 0.19 -9.25
C GLY A 114 -21.49 -0.99 -8.84
N ALA A 115 -20.64 -0.84 -7.82
CA ALA A 115 -19.80 -1.93 -7.35
C ALA A 115 -20.66 -3.16 -6.99
N PRO A 116 -20.39 -4.35 -7.58
CA PRO A 116 -21.02 -5.59 -7.15
C PRO A 116 -20.61 -5.93 -5.72
N GLY A 117 -21.14 -6.96 -5.15
CA GLY A 117 -20.80 -7.41 -3.79
C GLY A 117 -19.32 -7.75 -3.58
N PRO A 118 -19.00 -8.51 -2.54
CA PRO A 118 -17.62 -8.90 -2.23
C PRO A 118 -16.89 -9.57 -3.40
N GLY A 119 -15.62 -9.21 -3.56
CA GLY A 119 -14.70 -9.69 -4.60
C GLY A 119 -13.34 -9.01 -4.43
N PRO A 120 -12.34 -9.28 -5.28
CA PRO A 120 -11.02 -8.65 -5.20
C PRO A 120 -11.14 -7.14 -5.06
N TRP A 121 -10.42 -6.56 -4.10
CA TRP A 121 -10.66 -5.17 -3.69
C TRP A 121 -9.45 -4.24 -3.77
N CYS A 122 -8.37 -4.66 -4.44
CA CYS A 122 -7.18 -3.82 -4.63
C CYS A 122 -7.50 -2.53 -5.41
N ALA A 123 -8.26 -2.63 -6.52
CA ALA A 123 -8.66 -1.49 -7.31
C ALA A 123 -9.71 -0.61 -6.61
N TYR A 124 -10.61 -1.20 -5.82
CA TYR A 124 -11.54 -0.46 -4.97
C TYR A 124 -10.80 0.34 -3.91
N PHE A 125 -9.80 -0.24 -3.27
CA PHE A 125 -8.98 0.44 -2.27
C PHE A 125 -8.27 1.65 -2.86
N THR A 126 -7.57 1.49 -3.99
CA THR A 126 -6.85 2.60 -4.64
C THR A 126 -7.79 3.67 -5.17
N SER A 127 -8.96 3.30 -5.71
CA SER A 127 -10.01 4.24 -6.13
C SER A 127 -10.56 5.04 -4.96
N TRP A 128 -10.79 4.39 -3.81
CA TRP A 128 -11.23 5.04 -2.59
C TRP A 128 -10.16 6.01 -2.07
N VAL A 129 -8.89 5.61 -1.99
CA VAL A 129 -7.78 6.48 -1.57
C VAL A 129 -7.68 7.72 -2.45
N ALA A 130 -7.78 7.56 -3.76
CA ALA A 130 -7.73 8.67 -4.72
C ALA A 130 -8.90 9.64 -4.51
N LYS A 131 -10.11 9.12 -4.28
CA LYS A 131 -11.32 9.92 -4.02
C LYS A 131 -11.18 10.73 -2.72
N GLU A 132 -10.75 10.09 -1.62
CA GLU A 132 -10.53 10.76 -0.33
C GLU A 132 -9.42 11.83 -0.40
N ALA A 133 -8.44 11.65 -1.28
CA ALA A 133 -7.39 12.64 -1.53
C ALA A 133 -7.84 13.82 -2.40
N GLY A 134 -9.07 13.80 -2.93
CA GLY A 134 -9.63 14.80 -3.81
C GLY A 134 -9.22 14.68 -5.28
N ALA A 135 -8.74 13.51 -5.72
CA ALA A 135 -8.37 13.19 -7.10
C ALA A 135 -9.03 11.89 -7.57
N PRO A 136 -10.37 11.83 -7.61
CA PRO A 136 -11.08 10.60 -7.96
C PRO A 136 -10.71 10.12 -9.35
N VAL A 137 -10.57 8.80 -9.51
CA VAL A 137 -10.29 8.15 -10.79
C VAL A 137 -11.57 7.74 -11.52
N GLY A 138 -11.45 7.57 -12.83
CA GLY A 138 -12.56 7.15 -13.68
C GLY A 138 -13.36 8.30 -14.28
N PRO A 139 -14.24 8.00 -15.25
CA PRO A 139 -15.17 8.99 -15.80
C PRO A 139 -16.03 9.59 -14.68
N ASN A 140 -16.03 10.92 -14.59
CA ASN A 140 -16.76 11.65 -13.52
C ASN A 140 -16.42 11.19 -12.09
N GLY A 141 -15.23 10.60 -11.87
CA GLY A 141 -14.82 10.12 -10.54
C GLY A 141 -15.53 8.86 -10.07
N SER A 142 -16.00 8.03 -11.00
CA SER A 142 -16.80 6.83 -10.70
C SER A 142 -16.05 5.72 -9.98
N GLY A 143 -14.72 5.79 -9.93
CA GLY A 143 -13.87 4.72 -9.37
C GLY A 143 -13.85 3.46 -10.25
N PHE A 144 -13.04 2.49 -9.84
CA PHE A 144 -12.91 1.20 -10.52
C PHE A 144 -12.80 0.05 -9.52
N GLY A 145 -13.41 -1.09 -9.87
CA GLY A 145 -13.20 -2.37 -9.18
C GLY A 145 -12.29 -3.33 -9.96
N SER A 146 -11.96 -3.01 -11.22
CA SER A 146 -11.06 -3.77 -12.09
C SER A 146 -9.76 -3.00 -12.30
N VAL A 147 -8.64 -3.70 -12.17
CA VAL A 147 -7.29 -3.17 -12.44
C VAL A 147 -7.15 -2.81 -13.91
N ASP A 148 -7.57 -3.70 -14.82
CA ASP A 148 -7.49 -3.49 -16.26
C ASP A 148 -8.32 -2.29 -16.71
N ALA A 149 -9.53 -2.15 -16.17
CA ALA A 149 -10.39 -1.01 -16.48
C ALA A 149 -9.76 0.31 -15.99
N LEU A 150 -9.18 0.32 -14.79
CA LEU A 150 -8.48 1.49 -14.26
C LEU A 150 -7.27 1.84 -15.13
N TYR A 151 -6.44 0.86 -15.48
CA TYR A 151 -5.23 1.11 -16.25
C TYR A 151 -5.55 1.54 -17.68
N SER A 152 -6.54 0.91 -18.33
CA SER A 152 -7.03 1.31 -19.66
C SER A 152 -7.57 2.75 -19.67
N TRP A 153 -8.35 3.12 -18.65
CA TRP A 153 -8.79 4.49 -18.48
C TRP A 153 -7.60 5.45 -18.32
N ALA A 154 -6.63 5.10 -17.49
CA ALA A 154 -5.45 5.94 -17.25
C ALA A 154 -4.63 6.16 -18.52
N GLN A 155 -4.51 5.14 -19.37
CA GLN A 155 -3.87 5.26 -20.69
C GLN A 155 -4.63 6.24 -21.59
N GLN A 156 -5.96 6.13 -21.68
CA GLN A 156 -6.80 7.01 -22.50
C GLN A 156 -6.81 8.45 -21.98
N ALA A 157 -6.74 8.62 -20.66
CA ALA A 157 -6.73 9.92 -20.00
C ALA A 157 -5.34 10.58 -19.92
N GLY A 158 -4.30 9.95 -20.48
CA GLY A 158 -2.92 10.45 -20.43
C GLY A 158 -2.32 10.47 -19.02
N LYS A 159 -2.84 9.63 -18.12
CA LYS A 159 -2.40 9.51 -16.72
C LYS A 159 -1.51 8.29 -16.49
N ALA A 160 -1.45 7.36 -17.43
CA ALA A 160 -0.57 6.22 -17.36
C ALA A 160 0.86 6.62 -17.72
N LEU A 161 1.80 6.20 -16.89
CA LEU A 161 3.23 6.31 -17.15
C LEU A 161 3.76 4.94 -17.61
N PRO A 162 4.70 4.91 -18.57
CA PRO A 162 5.21 3.65 -19.10
C PRO A 162 6.03 2.89 -18.05
N LYS A 163 6.22 1.58 -18.30
CA LYS A 163 7.21 0.77 -17.59
C LYS A 163 8.60 1.42 -17.74
N GLY A 164 9.31 1.56 -16.64
CA GLY A 164 10.61 2.24 -16.60
C GLY A 164 10.52 3.73 -16.27
N ALA A 165 9.34 4.32 -16.19
CA ALA A 165 9.19 5.65 -15.62
C ALA A 165 9.61 5.65 -14.14
N THR A 166 10.14 6.77 -13.67
CA THR A 166 10.46 6.96 -12.25
C THR A 166 9.16 7.22 -11.47
N PRO A 167 8.73 6.29 -10.61
CA PRO A 167 7.54 6.50 -9.80
C PRO A 167 7.76 7.56 -8.73
N GLN A 168 6.67 8.15 -8.28
CA GLN A 168 6.65 9.12 -7.18
C GLN A 168 5.67 8.66 -6.09
N PRO A 169 5.83 9.10 -4.83
CA PRO A 169 4.85 8.85 -3.79
C PRO A 169 3.46 9.31 -4.21
N GLY A 170 2.48 8.43 -4.10
CA GLY A 170 1.10 8.67 -4.55
C GLY A 170 0.78 8.19 -5.95
N ASP A 171 1.76 7.77 -6.76
CA ASP A 171 1.48 7.06 -8.00
C ASP A 171 0.87 5.68 -7.68
N LEU A 172 -0.06 5.21 -8.52
CA LEU A 172 -0.51 3.83 -8.48
C LEU A 172 0.47 2.97 -9.27
N ILE A 173 0.88 1.85 -8.71
CA ILE A 173 1.70 0.85 -9.37
C ILE A 173 0.83 -0.30 -9.83
N VAL A 174 0.94 -0.68 -11.10
CA VAL A 174 0.05 -1.64 -11.76
C VAL A 174 0.83 -2.88 -12.17
N TRP A 175 0.29 -4.03 -11.81
CA TRP A 175 0.69 -5.35 -12.28
C TRP A 175 -0.48 -6.03 -13.00
N ASP A 176 -0.25 -7.22 -13.51
CA ASP A 176 -1.32 -8.08 -13.97
C ASP A 176 -2.25 -8.44 -12.78
N GLU A 177 -3.53 -8.13 -12.91
CA GLU A 177 -4.58 -8.38 -11.90
C GLU A 177 -4.37 -7.75 -10.50
N HIS A 178 -3.32 -6.91 -10.31
CA HIS A 178 -3.07 -6.25 -9.03
C HIS A 178 -2.66 -4.79 -9.18
N ILE A 179 -2.99 -3.98 -8.17
CA ILE A 179 -2.65 -2.57 -8.10
C ILE A 179 -2.38 -2.15 -6.66
N GLY A 180 -1.35 -1.33 -6.48
CA GLY A 180 -1.00 -0.75 -5.20
C GLY A 180 -0.73 0.75 -5.28
N LEU A 181 -0.42 1.37 -4.17
CA LEU A 181 -0.01 2.77 -4.06
C LEU A 181 1.48 2.84 -3.72
N VAL A 182 2.23 3.65 -4.45
CA VAL A 182 3.63 3.96 -4.14
C VAL A 182 3.69 4.82 -2.88
N GLU A 183 4.27 4.29 -1.81
CA GLU A 183 4.50 5.02 -0.57
C GLU A 183 5.81 5.82 -0.64
N SER A 184 6.87 5.20 -1.15
CA SER A 184 8.18 5.83 -1.35
C SER A 184 9.04 5.05 -2.33
N VAL A 185 10.09 5.69 -2.83
CA VAL A 185 11.12 5.06 -3.67
C VAL A 185 12.45 5.11 -2.93
N GLY A 186 13.03 3.95 -2.72
CA GLY A 186 14.32 3.78 -2.06
C GLY A 186 15.49 3.64 -3.04
N PRO A 187 16.71 3.51 -2.49
CA PRO A 187 17.90 3.26 -3.29
C PRO A 187 17.77 2.01 -4.16
N GLY A 188 18.44 2.00 -5.30
CA GLY A 188 18.43 0.85 -6.22
C GLY A 188 17.10 0.59 -6.92
N GLY A 189 16.17 1.56 -6.93
CA GLY A 189 14.86 1.42 -7.59
C GLY A 189 13.88 0.52 -6.82
N VAL A 190 14.05 0.37 -5.51
CA VAL A 190 13.08 -0.30 -4.65
C VAL A 190 11.88 0.60 -4.44
N VAL A 191 10.70 0.11 -4.78
CA VAL A 191 9.41 0.80 -4.55
C VAL A 191 8.75 0.21 -3.33
N ASN A 192 8.56 1.03 -2.30
CA ASN A 192 7.74 0.67 -1.14
C ASN A 192 6.29 1.01 -1.46
N THR A 193 5.38 0.10 -1.20
CA THR A 193 3.96 0.22 -1.55
C THR A 193 3.06 0.03 -0.34
N ILE A 194 1.84 0.56 -0.45
CA ILE A 194 0.70 0.20 0.40
C ILE A 194 -0.34 -0.43 -0.51
N GLU A 195 -0.75 -1.65 -0.20
CA GLU A 195 -1.60 -2.47 -1.06
C GLU A 195 -2.82 -2.98 -0.31
N GLY A 196 -3.98 -2.80 -0.90
CA GLY A 196 -5.21 -3.48 -0.49
C GLY A 196 -5.32 -4.86 -1.14
N ASN A 197 -6.02 -5.77 -0.50
CA ASN A 197 -6.22 -7.15 -0.98
C ASN A 197 -4.90 -7.92 -1.20
N SER A 198 -3.89 -7.61 -0.40
CA SER A 198 -2.63 -8.33 -0.40
C SER A 198 -2.52 -9.14 0.90
N SER A 199 -2.60 -10.47 0.82
CA SER A 199 -2.74 -11.39 1.97
C SER A 199 -3.96 -11.02 2.85
N ASP A 200 -5.11 -10.83 2.25
CA ASP A 200 -6.41 -10.54 2.88
C ASP A 200 -6.42 -9.24 3.72
N GLN A 201 -5.52 -8.28 3.42
CA GLN A 201 -5.40 -7.06 4.21
C GLN A 201 -4.85 -5.87 3.41
N VAL A 202 -4.84 -4.70 4.05
CA VAL A 202 -4.01 -3.56 3.63
C VAL A 202 -2.63 -3.72 4.27
N ILE A 203 -1.59 -3.81 3.44
CA ILE A 203 -0.23 -4.13 3.92
C ILE A 203 0.83 -3.36 3.13
N ARG A 204 1.98 -3.12 3.75
CA ARG A 204 3.17 -2.61 3.09
C ARG A 204 3.95 -3.73 2.41
N ARG A 205 4.40 -3.46 1.18
CA ARG A 205 5.26 -4.36 0.40
C ARG A 205 6.46 -3.61 -0.16
N LYS A 206 7.38 -4.37 -0.74
CA LYS A 206 8.55 -3.85 -1.46
C LYS A 206 8.68 -4.56 -2.79
N HIS A 207 8.88 -3.78 -3.85
CA HIS A 207 9.00 -4.30 -5.20
C HIS A 207 10.18 -3.65 -5.93
N ALA A 208 10.73 -4.33 -6.94
CA ALA A 208 11.60 -3.67 -7.90
C ALA A 208 10.75 -2.80 -8.84
N ALA A 209 11.17 -1.59 -9.14
CA ALA A 209 10.42 -0.70 -10.05
C ALA A 209 10.12 -1.34 -11.41
N GLY A 210 11.04 -2.16 -11.92
CA GLY A 210 10.88 -2.89 -13.17
C GLY A 210 9.86 -4.04 -13.16
N SER A 211 9.28 -4.39 -12.01
CA SER A 211 8.26 -5.45 -11.91
C SER A 211 6.88 -4.99 -12.37
N ALA A 212 6.62 -3.69 -12.42
CA ALA A 212 5.33 -3.13 -12.80
C ALA A 212 5.10 -3.20 -14.32
N LEU A 213 3.83 -3.30 -14.73
CA LEU A 213 3.40 -3.01 -16.10
C LEU A 213 3.50 -1.51 -16.39
N GLY A 214 3.22 -0.67 -15.41
CA GLY A 214 3.30 0.76 -15.49
C GLY A 214 2.85 1.42 -14.19
N TYR A 215 2.73 2.73 -14.24
CA TYR A 215 2.26 3.57 -13.13
C TYR A 215 1.14 4.48 -13.59
N VAL A 216 0.28 4.91 -12.66
CA VAL A 216 -0.78 5.89 -12.92
C VAL A 216 -0.58 7.08 -11.99
N ARG A 217 -0.44 8.27 -12.56
CA ARG A 217 -0.36 9.52 -11.82
C ARG A 217 -1.69 10.26 -11.89
N VAL A 218 -2.33 10.44 -10.74
CA VAL A 218 -3.69 10.98 -10.69
C VAL A 218 -3.75 12.47 -10.36
N GLY A 219 -2.67 13.05 -9.85
CA GLY A 219 -2.60 14.47 -9.48
C GLY A 219 -1.24 15.10 -9.67
#